data_5d67a542e20804264e6f05c1c6c8425d
#
_entry.id   5d67a542e20804264e6f05c1c6c8425d
#
_cell.length_a   1.000
_cell.length_b   1.000
_cell.length_c   1.000
_cell.angle_alpha   90.00
_cell.angle_beta   90.00
_cell.angle_gamma   90.00
#
_symmetry.space_group_name_H-M   'P 1'
#
loop_
_entity.id
_entity.type
_entity.pdbx_description
1 polymer ?
#
loop_
_entity_poly.entity_id
_entity_poly.type
_entity_poly.pdbx_seq_one_letter_code
_entity_poly.pdbx_strand_id
1 'polypeptide(L)'
;MNDTIELDLKEIGLALLKQIWAIILCAVIAGLGMLVYTANFVAPTYRASVTMYVNNSSGVNSQYMSSSDLAVAQRLVETYTNIIGSHTVLSKVAEASGLNITADEIRGMLAASAVGETEIFKVFVTAQDPKLAADLANVIAEVAPEEISKIIPGSTAKVVDYARTPTGRYAPNYTSSAVLAALVGALLAAAVVVAQQLLDNRITKKEDLEKIFPMPVLGSIPEMDEELQKAPVRKVRR
;
A
#
# COMPACT_ATOMS: atom_id res chain seq x y z
N MET A 1 -35.63 -24.45 -15.77
CA MET A 1 -34.98 -23.56 -16.72
C MET A 1 -33.73 -23.08 -16.03
N ASN A 2 -32.63 -23.79 -16.27
CA ASN A 2 -31.31 -23.35 -15.80
C ASN A 2 -30.61 -22.75 -17.01
N ASP A 3 -30.75 -21.44 -17.21
CA ASP A 3 -29.92 -20.72 -18.14
C ASP A 3 -28.51 -20.69 -17.55
N THR A 4 -27.72 -21.72 -17.89
CA THR A 4 -26.29 -21.70 -17.66
C THR A 4 -25.73 -20.64 -18.61
N ILE A 5 -25.42 -19.46 -18.08
CA ILE A 5 -24.65 -18.44 -18.79
C ILE A 5 -23.28 -19.09 -19.04
N GLU A 6 -23.07 -19.65 -20.22
CA GLU A 6 -21.77 -20.11 -20.68
C GLU A 6 -20.92 -18.88 -20.89
N LEU A 7 -20.19 -18.49 -19.82
CA LEU A 7 -19.21 -17.42 -19.86
C LEU A 7 -18.07 -17.86 -20.79
N ASP A 8 -18.10 -17.46 -22.06
CA ASP A 8 -16.98 -17.67 -22.96
C ASP A 8 -15.84 -16.71 -22.57
N LEU A 9 -14.89 -17.26 -21.81
CA LEU A 9 -13.69 -16.54 -21.35
C LEU A 9 -12.92 -15.85 -22.50
N LYS A 10 -13.03 -16.39 -23.72
CA LYS A 10 -12.41 -15.77 -24.91
C LYS A 10 -13.14 -14.49 -25.32
N GLU A 11 -14.47 -14.46 -25.22
CA GLU A 11 -15.24 -13.26 -25.55
C GLU A 11 -15.00 -12.13 -24.55
N ILE A 12 -14.95 -12.46 -23.26
CA ILE A 12 -14.57 -11.49 -22.22
C ILE A 12 -13.15 -10.96 -22.45
N GLY A 13 -12.20 -11.84 -22.78
CA GLY A 13 -10.83 -11.44 -23.09
C GLY A 13 -10.75 -10.50 -24.29
N LEU A 14 -11.48 -10.80 -25.36
CA LEU A 14 -11.54 -9.95 -26.57
C LEU A 14 -12.24 -8.61 -26.29
N ALA A 15 -13.28 -8.58 -25.49
CA ALA A 15 -13.95 -7.35 -25.07
C ALA A 15 -13.03 -6.44 -24.27
N LEU A 16 -12.26 -7.01 -23.31
CA LEU A 16 -11.25 -6.28 -22.55
C LEU A 16 -10.15 -5.72 -23.45
N LEU A 17 -9.65 -6.51 -24.41
CA LEU A 17 -8.64 -6.05 -25.36
C LEU A 17 -9.18 -4.95 -26.29
N LYS A 18 -10.42 -5.04 -26.73
CA LYS A 18 -11.05 -4.03 -27.59
C LYS A 18 -11.24 -2.70 -26.86
N GLN A 19 -11.50 -2.74 -25.55
CA GLN A 19 -11.74 -1.57 -24.73
C GLN A 19 -10.54 -1.21 -23.82
N ILE A 20 -9.36 -1.79 -24.07
CA ILE A 20 -8.16 -1.54 -23.25
C ILE A 20 -7.81 -0.06 -23.14
N TRP A 21 -8.10 0.71 -24.19
CA TRP A 21 -7.85 2.15 -24.20
C TRP A 21 -8.72 2.90 -23.18
N ALA A 22 -9.97 2.50 -23.02
CA ALA A 22 -10.87 3.06 -22.03
C ALA A 22 -10.43 2.69 -20.60
N ILE A 23 -9.96 1.45 -20.39
CA ILE A 23 -9.43 0.99 -19.10
C ILE A 23 -8.18 1.79 -18.73
N ILE A 24 -7.24 1.97 -19.67
CA ILE A 24 -6.04 2.78 -19.44
C ILE A 24 -6.41 4.24 -19.14
N LEU A 25 -7.35 4.81 -19.87
CA LEU A 25 -7.80 6.18 -19.64
C LEU A 25 -8.38 6.35 -18.23
N CYS A 26 -9.26 5.44 -17.80
CA CYS A 26 -9.82 5.45 -16.43
C CYS A 26 -8.74 5.28 -15.36
N ALA A 27 -7.76 4.39 -15.58
CA ALA A 27 -6.63 4.20 -14.66
C ALA A 27 -5.80 5.49 -14.52
N VAL A 28 -5.51 6.17 -15.64
CA VAL A 28 -4.76 7.43 -15.64
C VAL A 28 -5.54 8.53 -14.92
N ILE A 29 -6.82 8.66 -15.19
CA ILE A 29 -7.68 9.66 -14.52
C ILE A 29 -7.74 9.41 -13.02
N ALA A 30 -7.91 8.15 -12.59
CA ALA A 30 -7.94 7.78 -11.19
C ALA A 30 -6.59 8.05 -10.50
N GLY A 31 -5.48 7.71 -11.14
CA GLY A 31 -4.13 7.97 -10.63
C GLY A 31 -3.82 9.46 -10.50
N LEU A 32 -4.13 10.26 -11.52
CA LEU A 32 -3.94 11.71 -11.49
C LEU A 32 -4.87 12.38 -10.46
N GLY A 33 -6.13 11.96 -10.37
CA GLY A 33 -7.06 12.43 -9.35
C GLY A 33 -6.55 12.19 -7.94
N MET A 34 -6.00 11.01 -7.69
CA MET A 34 -5.39 10.68 -6.38
C MET A 34 -4.14 11.50 -6.08
N LEU A 35 -3.31 11.78 -7.10
CA LEU A 35 -2.14 12.67 -6.94
C LEU A 35 -2.57 14.07 -6.50
N VAL A 36 -3.55 14.66 -7.20
CA VAL A 36 -4.08 15.98 -6.88
C VAL A 36 -4.70 16.00 -5.48
N TYR A 37 -5.49 14.98 -5.16
CA TYR A 37 -6.08 14.84 -3.83
C TYR A 37 -5.03 14.76 -2.74
N THR A 38 -4.04 13.87 -2.90
CA THR A 38 -2.98 13.66 -1.91
C THR A 38 -2.11 14.91 -1.74
N ALA A 39 -1.83 15.64 -2.82
CA ALA A 39 -1.01 16.85 -2.77
C ALA A 39 -1.70 18.02 -2.05
N ASN A 40 -3.02 18.13 -2.14
CA ASN A 40 -3.77 19.27 -1.58
C ASN A 40 -4.39 19.00 -0.21
N PHE A 41 -4.80 17.76 0.06
CA PHE A 41 -5.58 17.43 1.26
C PHE A 41 -4.81 16.65 2.32
N VAL A 42 -3.67 16.01 1.98
CA VAL A 42 -2.90 15.22 2.95
C VAL A 42 -1.69 16.01 3.42
N ALA A 43 -1.66 16.34 4.72
CA ALA A 43 -0.53 17.04 5.32
C ALA A 43 0.74 16.17 5.26
N PRO A 44 1.90 16.74 4.89
CA PRO A 44 3.17 16.02 4.91
C PRO A 44 3.56 15.67 6.34
N THR A 45 4.10 14.46 6.53
CA THR A 45 4.66 14.03 7.80
C THR A 45 6.14 13.70 7.65
N TYR A 46 6.88 13.94 8.72
CA TYR A 46 8.31 13.72 8.81
C TYR A 46 8.58 12.68 9.87
N ARG A 47 9.58 11.83 9.64
CA ARG A 47 9.95 10.78 10.59
C ARG A 47 11.38 10.97 11.01
N ALA A 48 11.59 11.14 12.32
CA ALA A 48 12.89 11.10 12.97
C ALA A 48 13.09 9.73 13.62
N SER A 49 14.34 9.29 13.77
CA SER A 49 14.65 8.02 14.42
C SER A 49 15.84 8.12 15.33
N VAL A 50 15.76 7.48 16.48
CA VAL A 50 16.83 7.24 17.43
C VAL A 50 17.17 5.76 17.39
N THR A 51 18.47 5.44 17.43
CA THR A 51 18.95 4.06 17.53
C THR A 51 19.43 3.80 18.95
N MET A 52 18.96 2.73 19.56
CA MET A 52 19.29 2.33 20.90
C MET A 52 19.79 0.88 20.93
N TYR A 53 20.76 0.63 21.79
CA TYR A 53 21.29 -0.70 22.08
C TYR A 53 20.87 -1.10 23.49
N VAL A 54 20.42 -2.33 23.65
CA VAL A 54 20.07 -2.88 24.96
C VAL A 54 20.98 -4.05 25.27
N ASN A 55 21.58 -4.00 26.43
CA ASN A 55 22.33 -5.12 26.99
C ASN A 55 21.62 -5.63 28.24
N ASN A 56 21.32 -6.90 28.24
CA ASN A 56 20.85 -7.58 29.45
C ASN A 56 22.02 -8.35 30.08
N SER A 57 22.69 -7.70 31.04
CA SER A 57 23.88 -8.25 31.71
C SER A 57 23.55 -9.40 32.69
N SER A 58 22.40 -10.02 32.56
CA SER A 58 22.04 -11.22 33.37
C SER A 58 22.88 -12.43 32.93
N GLY A 59 24.19 -12.35 33.16
CA GLY A 59 25.04 -13.50 33.48
C GLY A 59 25.21 -14.59 32.41
N VAL A 60 25.23 -14.27 31.10
CA VAL A 60 25.61 -15.26 30.10
C VAL A 60 27.01 -14.93 29.58
N ASN A 61 27.96 -15.79 29.90
CA ASN A 61 29.31 -15.80 29.33
C ASN A 61 29.23 -15.78 27.81
N SER A 62 29.70 -14.73 27.19
CA SER A 62 29.60 -14.36 25.76
C SER A 62 30.41 -15.25 24.82
N GLN A 63 30.56 -16.53 25.07
CA GLN A 63 31.49 -17.37 24.30
C GLN A 63 30.85 -18.32 23.27
N TYR A 64 29.53 -18.51 23.32
CA TYR A 64 28.78 -19.27 22.29
C TYR A 64 27.40 -18.68 22.09
N MET A 65 27.21 -17.86 21.08
CA MET A 65 25.88 -17.47 20.63
C MET A 65 25.18 -18.67 20.00
N SER A 66 24.16 -19.16 20.65
CA SER A 66 23.25 -20.18 20.15
C SER A 66 22.09 -19.52 19.40
N SER A 67 21.50 -20.22 18.44
CA SER A 67 20.27 -19.76 17.75
C SER A 67 19.10 -19.50 18.71
N SER A 68 19.11 -20.05 19.90
CA SER A 68 18.16 -19.74 20.98
C SER A 68 18.38 -18.35 21.58
N ASP A 69 19.62 -17.85 21.62
CA ASP A 69 19.92 -16.54 22.21
C ASP A 69 19.39 -15.39 21.33
N LEU A 70 19.36 -15.63 20.03
CA LEU A 70 18.82 -14.71 19.04
C LEU A 70 17.29 -14.52 19.20
N ALA A 71 16.56 -15.61 19.40
CA ALA A 71 15.12 -15.54 19.66
C ALA A 71 14.79 -14.82 20.99
N VAL A 72 15.70 -14.93 21.97
CA VAL A 72 15.58 -14.19 23.23
C VAL A 72 15.84 -12.71 23.02
N ALA A 73 16.85 -12.33 22.23
CA ALA A 73 17.14 -10.94 21.91
C ALA A 73 15.96 -10.24 21.19
N GLN A 74 15.31 -10.91 20.25
CA GLN A 74 14.12 -10.40 19.56
C GLN A 74 12.95 -10.16 20.52
N ARG A 75 12.68 -11.09 21.43
CA ARG A 75 11.63 -10.93 22.45
C ARG A 75 11.94 -9.80 23.43
N LEU A 76 13.21 -9.59 23.75
CA LEU A 76 13.61 -8.46 24.58
C LEU A 76 13.32 -7.12 23.90
N VAL A 77 13.62 -6.99 22.60
CA VAL A 77 13.31 -5.75 21.86
C VAL A 77 11.82 -5.47 21.81
N GLU A 78 10.99 -6.50 21.62
CA GLU A 78 9.52 -6.35 21.69
C GLU A 78 9.09 -5.87 23.09
N THR A 79 9.66 -6.46 24.14
CA THR A 79 9.38 -6.04 25.52
C THR A 79 9.78 -4.58 25.75
N TYR A 80 10.95 -4.15 25.30
CA TYR A 80 11.41 -2.76 25.44
C TYR A 80 10.54 -1.79 24.63
N THR A 81 10.13 -2.19 23.44
CA THR A 81 9.18 -1.41 22.62
C THR A 81 7.87 -1.17 23.37
N ASN A 82 7.32 -2.21 24.01
CA ASN A 82 6.11 -2.10 24.79
C ASN A 82 6.29 -1.24 26.06
N ILE A 83 7.45 -1.32 26.72
CA ILE A 83 7.78 -0.46 27.87
C ILE A 83 7.86 1.01 27.47
N ILE A 84 8.58 1.33 26.39
CA ILE A 84 8.68 2.70 25.88
C ILE A 84 7.32 3.24 25.48
N GLY A 85 6.46 2.41 24.86
CA GLY A 85 5.08 2.76 24.50
C GLY A 85 4.09 2.78 25.67
N SER A 86 4.53 2.49 26.90
CA SER A 86 3.64 2.52 28.06
C SER A 86 3.26 3.96 28.45
N HIS A 87 2.04 4.12 28.98
CA HIS A 87 1.55 5.43 29.41
C HIS A 87 2.48 6.09 30.45
N THR A 88 3.06 5.30 31.36
CA THR A 88 3.96 5.79 32.41
C THR A 88 5.22 6.44 31.83
N VAL A 89 5.85 5.76 30.83
CA VAL A 89 7.06 6.29 30.18
C VAL A 89 6.71 7.51 29.33
N LEU A 90 5.62 7.41 28.53
CA LEU A 90 5.20 8.51 27.67
C LEU A 90 4.74 9.75 28.43
N SER A 91 4.15 9.60 29.63
CA SER A 91 3.83 10.74 30.49
C SER A 91 5.09 11.47 30.96
N LYS A 92 6.16 10.73 31.28
CA LYS A 92 7.46 11.34 31.66
C LYS A 92 8.15 12.00 30.45
N VAL A 93 8.01 11.41 29.26
CA VAL A 93 8.49 12.03 28.03
C VAL A 93 7.73 13.33 27.75
N ALA A 94 6.41 13.34 27.94
CA ALA A 94 5.59 14.55 27.77
C ALA A 94 6.05 15.66 28.75
N GLU A 95 6.27 15.31 30.02
CA GLU A 95 6.76 16.23 31.04
C GLU A 95 8.18 16.74 30.72
N ALA A 96 9.10 15.85 30.37
CA ALA A 96 10.47 16.18 30.05
C ALA A 96 10.60 17.00 28.75
N SER A 97 9.70 16.81 27.79
CA SER A 97 9.69 17.59 26.54
C SER A 97 9.36 19.06 26.73
N GLY A 98 8.67 19.41 27.83
CA GLY A 98 8.18 20.76 28.09
C GLY A 98 7.12 21.25 27.07
N LEU A 99 6.63 20.35 26.23
CA LEU A 99 5.62 20.63 25.23
C LEU A 99 4.22 20.30 25.78
N ASN A 100 3.22 21.05 25.33
CA ASN A 100 1.85 20.79 25.73
C ASN A 100 1.25 19.62 24.90
N ILE A 101 1.86 18.45 25.04
CA ILE A 101 1.51 17.22 24.30
C ILE A 101 1.19 16.13 25.33
N THR A 102 0.13 15.38 25.08
CA THR A 102 -0.30 14.29 25.97
C THR A 102 0.44 12.98 25.64
N ALA A 103 0.51 12.07 26.62
CA ALA A 103 1.10 10.74 26.41
C ALA A 103 0.42 9.96 25.29
N ASP A 104 -0.91 10.11 25.10
CA ASP A 104 -1.65 9.44 24.03
C ASP A 104 -1.32 10.01 22.65
N GLU A 105 -1.12 11.31 22.53
CA GLU A 105 -0.65 11.93 21.27
C GLU A 105 0.76 11.45 20.93
N ILE A 106 1.67 11.39 21.88
CA ILE A 106 3.02 10.83 21.68
C ILE A 106 2.91 9.37 21.23
N ARG A 107 2.03 8.59 21.84
CA ARG A 107 1.81 7.21 21.46
C ARG A 107 1.35 7.04 20.01
N GLY A 108 0.50 7.94 19.53
CA GLY A 108 0.06 7.98 18.12
C GLY A 108 1.17 8.31 17.13
N MET A 109 2.22 9.02 17.59
CA MET A 109 3.38 9.41 16.79
C MET A 109 4.54 8.41 16.87
N LEU A 110 4.51 7.48 17.86
CA LEU A 110 5.59 6.58 18.20
C LEU A 110 5.48 5.25 17.45
N ALA A 111 6.59 4.79 16.91
CA ALA A 111 6.77 3.42 16.46
C ALA A 111 8.17 2.95 16.86
N ALA A 112 8.32 1.67 17.15
CA ALA A 112 9.64 1.10 17.40
C ALA A 112 9.76 -0.25 16.69
N SER A 113 10.98 -0.57 16.26
CA SER A 113 11.28 -1.85 15.62
C SER A 113 12.72 -2.28 15.89
N ALA A 114 12.93 -3.60 15.94
CA ALA A 114 14.26 -4.20 15.97
C ALA A 114 15.01 -3.93 14.67
N VAL A 115 16.33 -3.84 14.75
CA VAL A 115 17.22 -3.74 13.60
C VAL A 115 17.79 -5.15 13.32
N GLY A 116 17.17 -5.85 12.38
CA GLY A 116 17.55 -7.23 12.09
C GLY A 116 17.38 -8.13 13.31
N GLU A 117 18.31 -9.07 13.44
CA GLU A 117 18.34 -10.03 14.55
C GLU A 117 19.38 -9.60 15.60
N THR A 118 19.37 -8.34 16.00
CA THR A 118 20.33 -7.76 16.92
C THR A 118 19.67 -7.18 18.16
N GLU A 119 20.46 -6.86 19.18
CA GLU A 119 20.03 -6.15 20.39
C GLU A 119 19.84 -4.65 20.15
N ILE A 120 19.85 -4.23 18.89
CA ILE A 120 19.64 -2.85 18.47
C ILE A 120 18.20 -2.66 18.06
N PHE A 121 17.58 -1.60 18.53
CA PHE A 121 16.25 -1.20 18.08
C PHE A 121 16.21 0.28 17.72
N LYS A 122 15.30 0.63 16.85
CA LYS A 122 15.03 2.00 16.45
C LYS A 122 13.69 2.44 16.96
N VAL A 123 13.68 3.62 17.55
CA VAL A 123 12.46 4.33 17.92
C VAL A 123 12.24 5.42 16.89
N PHE A 124 11.05 5.42 16.29
CA PHE A 124 10.64 6.38 15.28
C PHE A 124 9.58 7.29 15.87
N VAL A 125 9.72 8.58 15.61
CA VAL A 125 8.68 9.57 15.88
C VAL A 125 8.26 10.19 14.57
N THR A 126 6.96 10.19 14.30
CA THR A 126 6.37 10.74 13.07
C THR A 126 5.48 11.92 13.43
N ALA A 127 5.84 13.13 12.96
CA ALA A 127 5.09 14.36 13.21
C ALA A 127 4.97 15.22 11.94
N GLN A 128 4.11 16.23 11.97
CA GLN A 128 3.99 17.19 10.86
C GLN A 128 5.16 18.19 10.85
N ASP A 129 5.72 18.49 12.01
CA ASP A 129 6.91 19.33 12.14
C ASP A 129 8.16 18.43 12.25
N PRO A 130 9.16 18.58 11.33
CA PRO A 130 10.38 17.81 11.36
C PRO A 130 11.24 18.06 12.61
N LYS A 131 11.19 19.29 13.17
CA LYS A 131 11.92 19.62 14.38
C LYS A 131 11.29 18.94 15.59
N LEU A 132 9.96 19.01 15.71
CA LEU A 132 9.21 18.32 16.77
C LEU A 132 9.48 16.81 16.75
N ALA A 133 9.52 16.19 15.57
CA ALA A 133 9.80 14.76 15.44
C ALA A 133 11.19 14.40 15.99
N ALA A 134 12.22 15.22 15.68
CA ALA A 134 13.58 14.99 16.14
C ALA A 134 13.74 15.27 17.64
N ASP A 135 13.22 16.38 18.14
CA ASP A 135 13.31 16.77 19.53
C ASP A 135 12.61 15.73 20.43
N LEU A 136 11.40 15.31 20.06
CA LEU A 136 10.65 14.30 20.81
C LEU A 136 11.35 12.94 20.78
N ALA A 137 11.93 12.52 19.65
CA ALA A 137 12.70 11.28 19.57
C ALA A 137 13.94 11.31 20.50
N ASN A 138 14.60 12.45 20.60
CA ASN A 138 15.76 12.65 21.49
C ASN A 138 15.34 12.64 22.97
N VAL A 139 14.23 13.28 23.33
CA VAL A 139 13.69 13.21 24.71
C VAL A 139 13.34 11.77 25.09
N ILE A 140 12.76 11.00 24.17
CA ILE A 140 12.50 9.56 24.40
C ILE A 140 13.82 8.82 24.66
N ALA A 141 14.88 9.13 23.89
CA ALA A 141 16.19 8.52 24.04
C ALA A 141 16.85 8.83 25.40
N GLU A 142 16.57 9.98 25.98
CA GLU A 142 17.07 10.37 27.29
C GLU A 142 16.26 9.73 28.44
N VAL A 143 14.94 9.70 28.33
CA VAL A 143 14.04 9.20 29.37
C VAL A 143 13.96 7.68 29.39
N ALA A 144 13.91 7.03 28.23
CA ALA A 144 13.64 5.60 28.13
C ALA A 144 14.67 4.71 28.84
N PRO A 145 16.00 4.95 28.78
CA PRO A 145 16.99 4.11 29.45
C PRO A 145 16.77 4.02 30.96
N GLU A 146 16.50 5.14 31.60
CA GLU A 146 16.27 5.20 33.05
C GLU A 146 15.00 4.43 33.44
N GLU A 147 13.92 4.60 32.70
CA GLU A 147 12.66 3.92 32.97
C GLU A 147 12.73 2.41 32.69
N ILE A 148 13.41 2.01 31.65
CA ILE A 148 13.66 0.59 31.34
C ILE A 148 14.45 -0.06 32.49
N SER A 149 15.50 0.59 33.01
CA SER A 149 16.31 0.04 34.11
C SER A 149 15.54 -0.10 35.43
N LYS A 150 14.53 0.75 35.66
CA LYS A 150 13.64 0.66 36.82
C LYS A 150 12.67 -0.54 36.72
N ILE A 151 12.23 -0.86 35.50
CA ILE A 151 11.24 -1.93 35.25
C ILE A 151 11.93 -3.30 35.15
N ILE A 152 13.11 -3.34 34.51
CA ILE A 152 13.88 -4.58 34.31
C ILE A 152 15.24 -4.41 34.97
N PRO A 153 15.42 -4.85 36.24
CA PRO A 153 16.69 -4.78 36.95
C PRO A 153 17.81 -5.51 36.18
N GLY A 154 18.96 -4.86 36.00
CA GLY A 154 20.11 -5.44 35.31
C GLY A 154 20.11 -5.22 33.79
N SER A 155 19.07 -4.63 33.22
CA SER A 155 19.08 -4.17 31.84
C SER A 155 19.70 -2.78 31.74
N THR A 156 20.45 -2.54 30.65
CA THR A 156 21.01 -1.23 30.33
C THR A 156 20.66 -0.89 28.90
N ALA A 157 19.94 0.20 28.70
CA ALA A 157 19.73 0.77 27.38
C ALA A 157 20.71 1.93 27.15
N LYS A 158 21.35 1.96 26.00
CA LYS A 158 22.27 3.05 25.60
C LYS A 158 21.88 3.60 24.25
N VAL A 159 21.95 4.91 24.12
CA VAL A 159 21.76 5.58 22.83
C VAL A 159 22.99 5.36 21.96
N VAL A 160 22.78 4.84 20.76
CA VAL A 160 23.82 4.63 19.76
C VAL A 160 23.88 5.83 18.81
N ASP A 161 22.69 6.30 18.38
CA ASP A 161 22.61 7.45 17.47
C ASP A 161 21.37 8.29 17.81
N TYR A 162 21.57 9.60 17.92
CA TYR A 162 20.51 10.56 18.20
C TYR A 162 19.75 10.91 16.91
N ALA A 163 18.49 11.29 17.07
CA ALA A 163 17.69 11.74 15.97
C ALA A 163 18.18 13.08 15.41
N ARG A 164 18.26 13.14 14.08
CA ARG A 164 18.50 14.36 13.33
C ARG A 164 17.20 14.86 12.74
N THR A 165 17.07 16.17 12.56
CA THR A 165 15.91 16.75 11.89
C THR A 165 15.80 16.21 10.47
N PRO A 166 14.73 15.51 10.12
CA PRO A 166 14.57 14.93 8.80
C PRO A 166 14.40 16.03 7.74
N THR A 167 15.15 15.94 6.65
CA THR A 167 15.07 16.87 5.52
C THR A 167 14.05 16.43 4.47
N GLY A 168 13.70 15.15 4.45
CA GLY A 168 12.75 14.56 3.51
C GLY A 168 11.40 14.23 4.16
N ARG A 169 10.32 14.32 3.38
CA ARG A 169 8.99 13.88 3.80
C ARG A 169 8.97 12.36 3.92
N TYR A 170 8.34 11.85 4.95
CA TYR A 170 8.12 10.42 5.13
C TYR A 170 6.82 9.95 4.45
N ALA A 171 5.76 10.69 4.64
CA ALA A 171 4.45 10.41 4.03
C ALA A 171 3.76 11.74 3.64
N PRO A 172 2.83 11.70 2.68
CA PRO A 172 2.39 10.57 1.89
C PRO A 172 3.35 10.20 0.74
N ASN A 173 3.40 8.91 0.40
CA ASN A 173 4.09 8.42 -0.80
C ASN A 173 3.20 8.64 -2.02
N TYR A 174 3.37 9.75 -2.72
CA TYR A 174 2.56 10.12 -3.89
C TYR A 174 2.53 9.02 -4.96
N THR A 175 3.69 8.41 -5.25
CA THR A 175 3.81 7.37 -6.27
C THR A 175 3.01 6.13 -5.90
N SER A 176 3.13 5.65 -4.66
CA SER A 176 2.41 4.46 -4.20
C SER A 176 0.90 4.68 -4.19
N SER A 177 0.45 5.85 -3.71
CA SER A 177 -0.97 6.21 -3.69
C SER A 177 -1.55 6.33 -5.10
N ALA A 178 -0.82 6.93 -6.04
CA ALA A 178 -1.24 7.07 -7.42
C ALA A 178 -1.33 5.72 -8.14
N VAL A 179 -0.33 4.84 -7.95
CA VAL A 179 -0.32 3.51 -8.55
C VAL A 179 -1.48 2.67 -8.01
N LEU A 180 -1.72 2.71 -6.69
CA LEU A 180 -2.84 1.97 -6.09
C LEU A 180 -4.19 2.47 -6.63
N ALA A 181 -4.38 3.79 -6.72
CA ALA A 181 -5.59 4.37 -7.27
C ALA A 181 -5.78 4.03 -8.77
N ALA A 182 -4.69 4.02 -9.55
CA ALA A 182 -4.73 3.62 -10.96
C ALA A 182 -5.13 2.15 -11.11
N LEU A 183 -4.61 1.24 -10.26
CA LEU A 183 -5.00 -0.17 -10.24
C LEU A 183 -6.48 -0.34 -9.91
N VAL A 184 -6.98 0.35 -8.88
CA VAL A 184 -8.40 0.30 -8.52
C VAL A 184 -9.26 0.86 -9.65
N GLY A 185 -8.86 1.97 -10.28
CA GLY A 185 -9.55 2.55 -11.43
C GLY A 185 -9.59 1.60 -12.62
N ALA A 186 -8.49 0.89 -12.91
CA ALA A 186 -8.43 -0.12 -13.96
C ALA A 186 -9.36 -1.30 -13.69
N LEU A 187 -9.39 -1.81 -12.44
CA LEU A 187 -10.27 -2.91 -12.03
C LEU A 187 -11.75 -2.53 -12.16
N LEU A 188 -12.12 -1.32 -11.72
CA LEU A 188 -13.49 -0.84 -11.86
C LEU A 188 -13.90 -0.67 -13.32
N ALA A 189 -13.01 -0.12 -14.15
CA ALA A 189 -13.26 0.01 -15.58
C ALA A 189 -13.41 -1.36 -16.26
N ALA A 190 -12.56 -2.33 -15.93
CA ALA A 190 -12.65 -3.69 -16.43
C ALA A 190 -13.97 -4.35 -16.00
N ALA A 191 -14.40 -4.18 -14.75
CA ALA A 191 -15.68 -4.69 -14.26
C ALA A 191 -16.87 -4.10 -15.03
N VAL A 192 -16.83 -2.79 -15.35
CA VAL A 192 -17.86 -2.12 -16.16
C VAL A 192 -17.87 -2.69 -17.58
N VAL A 193 -16.71 -2.92 -18.20
CA VAL A 193 -16.62 -3.53 -19.54
C VAL A 193 -17.21 -4.93 -19.56
N VAL A 194 -16.88 -5.74 -18.56
CA VAL A 194 -17.47 -7.10 -18.42
C VAL A 194 -18.97 -7.03 -18.19
N ALA A 195 -19.44 -6.12 -17.33
CA ALA A 195 -20.87 -5.93 -17.11
C ALA A 195 -21.61 -5.51 -18.39
N GLN A 196 -21.03 -4.60 -19.18
CA GLN A 196 -21.57 -4.20 -20.48
C GLN A 196 -21.65 -5.40 -21.45
N GLN A 197 -20.61 -6.23 -21.49
CA GLN A 197 -20.57 -7.42 -22.34
C GLN A 197 -21.64 -8.44 -21.94
N LEU A 198 -21.88 -8.64 -20.65
CA LEU A 198 -22.91 -9.54 -20.12
C LEU A 198 -24.34 -9.03 -20.37
N LEU A 199 -24.52 -7.71 -20.44
CA LEU A 199 -25.80 -7.06 -20.73
C LEU A 199 -26.05 -6.86 -22.22
N ASP A 200 -25.02 -7.02 -23.08
CA ASP A 200 -25.14 -6.88 -24.53
C ASP A 200 -25.67 -8.17 -25.14
N ASN A 201 -26.99 -8.26 -25.21
CA ASN A 201 -27.74 -9.40 -25.83
C ASN A 201 -27.81 -9.31 -27.36
N ARG A 202 -26.84 -8.61 -28.02
CA ARG A 202 -26.83 -8.57 -29.49
C ARG A 202 -26.37 -9.89 -30.06
N ILE A 203 -27.25 -10.50 -30.86
CA ILE A 203 -26.95 -11.70 -31.63
C ILE A 203 -25.95 -11.31 -32.73
N THR A 204 -24.69 -11.65 -32.56
CA THR A 204 -23.62 -11.29 -33.53
C THR A 204 -23.12 -12.52 -34.29
N LYS A 205 -23.34 -13.71 -33.78
CA LYS A 205 -22.85 -14.96 -34.41
C LYS A 205 -23.98 -15.80 -34.96
N LYS A 206 -23.68 -16.54 -36.05
CA LYS A 206 -24.63 -17.50 -36.65
C LYS A 206 -25.01 -18.62 -35.69
N GLU A 207 -24.10 -19.04 -34.86
CA GLU A 207 -24.28 -20.06 -33.84
C GLU A 207 -25.34 -19.68 -32.79
N ASP A 208 -25.48 -18.38 -32.50
CA ASP A 208 -26.51 -17.88 -31.57
C ASP A 208 -27.90 -17.95 -32.15
N LEU A 209 -28.03 -17.78 -33.48
CA LEU A 209 -29.30 -17.96 -34.19
C LEU A 209 -29.76 -19.41 -34.23
N GLU A 210 -28.84 -20.37 -34.42
CA GLU A 210 -29.13 -21.80 -34.42
C GLU A 210 -29.55 -22.33 -33.05
N LYS A 211 -29.03 -21.72 -31.95
CA LYS A 211 -29.42 -22.06 -30.56
C LYS A 211 -30.84 -21.59 -30.22
N ILE A 212 -31.26 -20.43 -30.75
CA ILE A 212 -32.55 -19.81 -30.44
C ILE A 212 -33.66 -20.35 -31.34
N PHE A 213 -33.35 -20.60 -32.60
CA PHE A 213 -34.30 -21.12 -33.57
C PHE A 213 -33.79 -22.45 -34.12
N PRO A 214 -34.54 -23.58 -33.94
CA PRO A 214 -34.16 -24.90 -34.46
C PRO A 214 -34.44 -25.00 -35.98
N MET A 215 -33.99 -23.99 -36.74
CA MET A 215 -34.11 -23.94 -38.22
C MET A 215 -32.71 -23.75 -38.82
N PRO A 216 -32.40 -24.52 -39.89
CA PRO A 216 -31.11 -24.37 -40.55
C PRO A 216 -30.98 -22.98 -41.20
N VAL A 217 -29.88 -22.30 -40.97
CA VAL A 217 -29.54 -21.03 -41.63
C VAL A 217 -29.24 -21.31 -43.12
N LEU A 218 -30.15 -20.92 -44.01
CA LEU A 218 -30.05 -21.19 -45.45
C LEU A 218 -28.99 -20.35 -46.19
N GLY A 219 -28.49 -19.29 -45.58
CA GLY A 219 -27.46 -18.47 -46.16
C GLY A 219 -27.22 -17.18 -45.37
N SER A 220 -26.02 -16.60 -45.48
CA SER A 220 -25.70 -15.26 -44.97
C SER A 220 -25.32 -14.37 -46.13
N ILE A 221 -25.83 -13.14 -46.13
CA ILE A 221 -25.42 -12.11 -47.10
C ILE A 221 -24.23 -11.39 -46.43
N PRO A 222 -23.00 -11.53 -46.98
CA PRO A 222 -21.88 -10.80 -46.45
C PRO A 222 -22.06 -9.28 -46.65
N GLU A 223 -21.69 -8.49 -45.69
CA GLU A 223 -21.64 -7.05 -45.82
C GLU A 223 -20.65 -6.71 -46.95
N MET A 224 -21.10 -6.01 -47.96
CA MET A 224 -20.23 -5.62 -49.09
C MET A 224 -19.37 -4.42 -48.59
N ASP A 225 -18.05 -4.59 -48.58
CA ASP A 225 -17.12 -3.53 -48.32
C ASP A 225 -17.40 -2.31 -49.20
N GLU A 226 -17.44 -1.13 -48.64
CA GLU A 226 -17.70 0.13 -49.33
C GLU A 226 -16.77 0.36 -50.54
N GLU A 227 -15.59 -0.28 -50.57
CA GLU A 227 -14.68 -0.23 -51.73
C GLU A 227 -15.21 -0.86 -53.01
N LEU A 228 -16.07 -1.88 -52.88
CA LEU A 228 -16.69 -2.52 -54.06
C LEU A 228 -17.85 -1.69 -54.61
N GLN A 229 -18.48 -0.81 -53.85
CA GLN A 229 -19.51 0.11 -54.36
C GLN A 229 -18.96 1.22 -55.23
N LYS A 230 -17.64 1.51 -55.18
CA LYS A 230 -16.98 2.54 -55.97
C LYS A 230 -16.39 2.03 -57.31
N ALA A 231 -16.52 0.74 -57.62
CA ALA A 231 -16.06 0.19 -58.86
C ALA A 231 -16.96 0.68 -60.05
N PRO A 232 -16.42 1.36 -61.09
CA PRO A 232 -17.22 1.85 -62.19
C PRO A 232 -17.79 0.69 -62.98
N VAL A 233 -19.11 0.71 -63.15
CA VAL A 233 -19.84 -0.27 -64.00
C VAL A 233 -19.22 -0.23 -65.39
N ARG A 234 -18.49 -1.26 -65.77
CA ARG A 234 -17.88 -1.42 -67.11
C ARG A 234 -19.02 -1.65 -68.10
N LYS A 235 -19.40 -0.58 -68.86
CA LYS A 235 -20.37 -0.67 -69.93
C LYS A 235 -19.87 -1.68 -70.98
N VAL A 236 -20.54 -2.82 -71.05
CA VAL A 236 -20.35 -3.76 -72.19
C VAL A 236 -20.89 -3.07 -73.41
N ARG A 237 -20.00 -2.67 -74.37
CA ARG A 237 -20.41 -2.27 -75.70
C ARG A 237 -20.83 -3.49 -76.50
N ARG A 238 -22.05 -3.44 -77.01
CA ARG A 238 -22.51 -4.32 -78.12
C ARG A 238 -21.89 -3.88 -79.42
#